data_2bf579352c9615f8b310f2d773ac1758
#
_entry.id   2bf579352c9615f8b310f2d773ac1758
#
_cell.length_a   1.000
_cell.length_b   1.000
_cell.length_c   1.000
_cell.angle_alpha   90.00
_cell.angle_beta   90.00
_cell.angle_gamma   90.00
#
_symmetry.space_group_name_H-M   'P 1'
#
loop_
_entity.id
_entity.type
_entity.pdbx_description
1 polymer ?
#
loop_
_entity_poly.entity_id
_entity_poly.type
_entity_poly.pdbx_seq_one_letter_code
_entity_poly.pdbx_strand_id
1 'polypeptide(L)'
;MIVGYTHDAGGREALALGAAITRVTGGELTVASIYPPGSPGRAVEAQANLAEAGVALEDVPSEYMAFESRGAGRGLGVLASRIKADLIVVGSAAGGQHGRIALGSTGDHLLHLSPEAVMVAPSGFAPTGELSRLTLAYVHRPQCDEAVARMSQAALRLGVPLRLITFDLRTDDPERIRDDLALAVRLAWETAGIEAEADVAEGHDVAAAMETATWLPGELLICAASEDAQPHRVFLGELAMKMLRAAPVPVTVLPRGFS
;
A
#
# COMPACT_ATOMS: atom_id res chain seq x y z
N MET A 1 -8.38 -9.68 0.87
CA MET A 1 -8.21 -8.25 0.49
C MET A 1 -9.36 -7.76 -0.36
N ILE A 2 -9.52 -6.42 -0.52
CA ILE A 2 -10.53 -5.80 -1.37
C ILE A 2 -9.88 -4.80 -2.33
N VAL A 3 -10.27 -4.82 -3.61
CA VAL A 3 -9.83 -3.89 -4.65
C VAL A 3 -10.98 -2.95 -5.02
N GLY A 4 -10.76 -1.63 -4.95
CA GLY A 4 -11.68 -0.64 -5.49
C GLY A 4 -11.53 -0.53 -7.00
N TYR A 5 -12.58 -0.87 -7.77
CA TYR A 5 -12.54 -0.87 -9.22
C TYR A 5 -13.53 0.12 -9.83
N THR A 6 -13.01 0.89 -10.77
CA THR A 6 -13.73 1.76 -11.70
C THR A 6 -13.18 1.52 -13.11
N HIS A 7 -14.00 1.79 -14.14
CA HIS A 7 -13.57 1.61 -15.55
C HIS A 7 -12.67 2.78 -16.01
N ASP A 8 -11.52 2.94 -15.34
CA ASP A 8 -10.50 3.93 -15.68
C ASP A 8 -9.09 3.35 -15.51
N ALA A 9 -8.05 4.14 -15.75
CA ALA A 9 -6.67 3.68 -15.64
C ALA A 9 -6.36 3.25 -14.19
N GLY A 10 -6.73 4.07 -13.20
CA GLY A 10 -6.48 3.77 -11.80
C GLY A 10 -7.17 2.50 -11.32
N GLY A 11 -8.42 2.27 -11.74
CA GLY A 11 -9.13 1.02 -11.45
C GLY A 11 -8.43 -0.21 -12.02
N ARG A 12 -7.95 -0.12 -13.26
CA ARG A 12 -7.19 -1.23 -13.90
C ARG A 12 -5.85 -1.48 -13.20
N GLU A 13 -5.14 -0.43 -12.79
CA GLU A 13 -3.89 -0.50 -12.03
C GLU A 13 -4.11 -1.16 -10.66
N ALA A 14 -5.17 -0.76 -9.95
CA ALA A 14 -5.57 -1.38 -8.69
C ALA A 14 -5.90 -2.87 -8.85
N LEU A 15 -6.65 -3.21 -9.90
CA LEU A 15 -7.02 -4.60 -10.22
C LEU A 15 -5.78 -5.45 -10.50
N ALA A 16 -4.88 -4.96 -11.35
CA ALA A 16 -3.63 -5.62 -11.68
C ALA A 16 -2.73 -5.85 -10.45
N LEU A 17 -2.63 -4.84 -9.58
CA LEU A 17 -1.88 -4.94 -8.32
C LEU A 17 -2.54 -5.95 -7.36
N GLY A 18 -3.86 -5.87 -7.15
CA GLY A 18 -4.58 -6.80 -6.30
C GLY A 18 -4.44 -8.25 -6.77
N ALA A 19 -4.54 -8.49 -8.08
CA ALA A 19 -4.32 -9.81 -8.67
C ALA A 19 -2.89 -10.32 -8.42
N ALA A 20 -1.87 -9.46 -8.63
CA ALA A 20 -0.48 -9.82 -8.37
C ALA A 20 -0.25 -10.22 -6.91
N ILE A 21 -0.76 -9.44 -5.97
CA ILE A 21 -0.66 -9.74 -4.54
C ILE A 21 -1.42 -11.02 -4.17
N THR A 22 -2.61 -11.25 -4.75
CA THR A 22 -3.39 -12.48 -4.52
C THR A 22 -2.62 -13.71 -4.97
N ARG A 23 -1.98 -13.69 -6.15
CA ARG A 23 -1.17 -14.82 -6.65
C ARG A 23 0.01 -15.14 -5.73
N VAL A 24 0.67 -14.11 -5.18
CA VAL A 24 1.83 -14.28 -4.28
C VAL A 24 1.41 -14.75 -2.90
N THR A 25 0.31 -14.23 -2.36
CA THR A 25 -0.13 -14.52 -0.98
C THR A 25 -1.05 -15.74 -0.88
N GLY A 26 -1.67 -16.16 -1.98
CA GLY A 26 -2.73 -17.18 -1.97
C GLY A 26 -4.00 -16.71 -1.23
N GLY A 27 -4.16 -15.41 -1.01
CA GLY A 27 -5.28 -14.85 -0.28
C GLY A 27 -6.57 -14.77 -1.10
N GLU A 28 -7.67 -14.38 -0.46
CA GLU A 28 -8.96 -14.15 -1.12
C GLU A 28 -9.04 -12.73 -1.69
N LEU A 29 -9.58 -12.59 -2.90
CA LEU A 29 -9.74 -11.31 -3.59
C LEU A 29 -11.22 -10.97 -3.75
N THR A 30 -11.61 -9.79 -3.25
CA THR A 30 -12.91 -9.18 -3.54
C THR A 30 -12.70 -7.93 -4.39
N VAL A 31 -13.39 -7.84 -5.52
CA VAL A 31 -13.41 -6.64 -6.37
C VAL A 31 -14.70 -5.88 -6.11
N ALA A 32 -14.60 -4.62 -5.73
CA ALA A 32 -15.73 -3.79 -5.37
C ALA A 32 -15.87 -2.57 -6.26
N SER A 33 -17.08 -2.32 -6.76
CA SER A 33 -17.45 -1.08 -7.44
C SER A 33 -18.48 -0.32 -6.59
N ILE A 34 -18.13 0.90 -6.19
CA ILE A 34 -18.95 1.72 -5.29
C ILE A 34 -19.77 2.72 -6.09
N TYR A 35 -21.07 2.79 -5.83
CA TYR A 35 -21.98 3.71 -6.52
C TYR A 35 -22.80 4.56 -5.53
N PRO A 36 -23.23 5.78 -5.92
CA PRO A 36 -23.99 6.66 -5.04
C PRO A 36 -25.42 6.19 -4.83
N PRO A 37 -26.03 6.47 -3.66
CA PRO A 37 -27.41 6.09 -3.35
C PRO A 37 -28.41 6.79 -4.27
N GLY A 38 -29.53 6.10 -4.51
CA GLY A 38 -30.63 6.64 -5.30
C GLY A 38 -30.33 6.81 -6.80
N SER A 39 -29.31 6.13 -7.33
CA SER A 39 -28.85 6.26 -8.71
C SER A 39 -28.89 4.89 -9.43
N PRO A 40 -30.07 4.41 -9.92
CA PRO A 40 -30.17 3.10 -10.57
C PRO A 40 -29.21 2.91 -11.75
N GLY A 41 -29.00 3.96 -12.55
CA GLY A 41 -28.06 3.92 -13.67
C GLY A 41 -26.61 3.67 -13.23
N ARG A 42 -26.20 4.24 -12.10
CA ARG A 42 -24.86 4.00 -11.53
C ARG A 42 -24.73 2.60 -10.93
N ALA A 43 -25.81 2.03 -10.41
CA ALA A 43 -25.79 0.63 -9.97
C ALA A 43 -25.57 -0.32 -11.16
N VAL A 44 -26.22 -0.07 -12.30
CA VAL A 44 -26.02 -0.83 -13.54
C VAL A 44 -24.58 -0.67 -14.05
N GLU A 45 -24.06 0.55 -14.05
CA GLU A 45 -22.66 0.83 -14.43
C GLU A 45 -21.67 0.09 -13.50
N ALA A 46 -21.90 0.09 -12.20
CA ALA A 46 -21.06 -0.66 -11.25
C ALA A 46 -21.07 -2.17 -11.53
N GLN A 47 -22.22 -2.75 -11.90
CA GLN A 47 -22.30 -4.15 -12.30
C GLN A 47 -21.56 -4.43 -13.60
N ALA A 48 -21.65 -3.53 -14.58
CA ALA A 48 -20.92 -3.65 -15.84
C ALA A 48 -19.40 -3.59 -15.62
N ASN A 49 -18.93 -2.66 -14.76
CA ASN A 49 -17.54 -2.57 -14.37
C ASN A 49 -17.03 -3.89 -13.75
N LEU A 50 -17.81 -4.48 -12.85
CA LEU A 50 -17.45 -5.75 -12.22
C LEU A 50 -17.42 -6.92 -13.20
N ALA A 51 -18.32 -6.96 -14.18
CA ALA A 51 -18.28 -7.96 -15.23
C ALA A 51 -17.00 -7.86 -16.09
N GLU A 52 -16.56 -6.64 -16.41
CA GLU A 52 -15.29 -6.39 -17.10
C GLU A 52 -14.07 -6.83 -16.26
N ALA A 53 -14.07 -6.48 -14.97
CA ALA A 53 -13.02 -6.92 -14.04
C ALA A 53 -12.95 -8.45 -13.97
N GLY A 54 -14.10 -9.14 -14.03
CA GLY A 54 -14.20 -10.60 -14.06
C GLY A 54 -13.49 -11.22 -15.28
N VAL A 55 -13.65 -10.60 -16.44
CA VAL A 55 -12.93 -11.05 -17.65
C VAL A 55 -11.41 -10.86 -17.51
N ALA A 56 -10.98 -9.75 -16.88
CA ALA A 56 -9.56 -9.47 -16.68
C ALA A 56 -8.90 -10.37 -15.62
N LEU A 57 -9.69 -11.05 -14.78
CA LEU A 57 -9.24 -11.89 -13.66
C LEU A 57 -9.62 -13.37 -13.83
N GLU A 58 -9.80 -13.87 -15.05
CA GLU A 58 -10.23 -15.26 -15.28
C GLU A 58 -9.36 -16.32 -14.58
N ASP A 59 -8.08 -16.02 -14.34
CA ASP A 59 -7.11 -16.88 -13.68
C ASP A 59 -7.00 -16.65 -12.16
N VAL A 60 -7.72 -15.66 -11.58
CA VAL A 60 -7.67 -15.34 -10.16
C VAL A 60 -9.06 -15.51 -9.53
N PRO A 61 -9.26 -16.50 -8.66
CA PRO A 61 -10.52 -16.66 -7.96
C PRO A 61 -10.89 -15.37 -7.18
N SER A 62 -12.03 -14.78 -7.56
CA SER A 62 -12.42 -13.47 -7.04
C SER A 62 -13.92 -13.37 -6.80
N GLU A 63 -14.31 -12.63 -5.75
CA GLU A 63 -15.67 -12.21 -5.51
C GLU A 63 -15.92 -10.80 -6.06
N TYR A 64 -17.13 -10.50 -6.52
CA TYR A 64 -17.49 -9.24 -7.15
C TYR A 64 -18.67 -8.60 -6.43
N MET A 65 -18.50 -7.35 -5.92
CA MET A 65 -19.49 -6.68 -5.09
C MET A 65 -19.76 -5.25 -5.56
N ALA A 66 -20.97 -4.97 -6.03
CA ALA A 66 -21.46 -3.60 -6.20
C ALA A 66 -22.02 -3.12 -4.84
N PHE A 67 -21.54 -1.97 -4.36
CA PHE A 67 -21.92 -1.48 -3.04
C PHE A 67 -22.34 -0.02 -3.07
N GLU A 68 -23.51 0.25 -2.47
CA GLU A 68 -24.06 1.60 -2.41
C GLU A 68 -23.42 2.41 -1.27
N SER A 69 -22.82 3.55 -1.59
CA SER A 69 -22.26 4.49 -0.62
C SER A 69 -22.17 5.89 -1.19
N ARG A 70 -22.28 6.92 -0.34
CA ARG A 70 -22.14 8.34 -0.73
C ARG A 70 -20.75 8.73 -1.20
N GLY A 71 -19.73 7.94 -0.86
CA GLY A 71 -18.34 8.16 -1.27
C GLY A 71 -17.61 6.84 -1.42
N ALA A 72 -16.75 6.74 -2.45
CA ALA A 72 -16.05 5.50 -2.78
C ALA A 72 -15.13 5.03 -1.65
N GLY A 73 -14.31 5.92 -1.08
CA GLY A 73 -13.42 5.56 0.04
C GLY A 73 -14.19 5.08 1.26
N ARG A 74 -15.28 5.75 1.62
CA ARG A 74 -16.16 5.30 2.72
C ARG A 74 -16.79 3.94 2.43
N GLY A 75 -17.27 3.74 1.20
CA GLY A 75 -17.90 2.49 0.78
C GLY A 75 -16.91 1.33 0.87
N LEU A 76 -15.69 1.51 0.37
CA LEU A 76 -14.63 0.52 0.44
C LEU A 76 -14.26 0.17 1.90
N GLY A 77 -14.08 1.17 2.77
CA GLY A 77 -13.78 0.93 4.18
C GLY A 77 -14.89 0.16 4.90
N VAL A 78 -16.18 0.55 4.69
CA VAL A 78 -17.33 -0.19 5.27
C VAL A 78 -17.39 -1.63 4.76
N LEU A 79 -17.16 -1.83 3.46
CA LEU A 79 -17.19 -3.16 2.87
C LEU A 79 -16.01 -4.01 3.33
N ALA A 80 -14.80 -3.44 3.37
CA ALA A 80 -13.60 -4.11 3.88
C ALA A 80 -13.81 -4.64 5.31
N SER A 81 -14.33 -3.80 6.21
CA SER A 81 -14.63 -4.21 7.58
C SER A 81 -15.72 -5.31 7.66
N ARG A 82 -16.71 -5.28 6.75
CA ARG A 82 -17.77 -6.33 6.71
C ARG A 82 -17.23 -7.70 6.29
N ILE A 83 -16.37 -7.72 5.27
CA ILE A 83 -15.79 -8.98 4.77
C ILE A 83 -14.48 -9.35 5.51
N LYS A 84 -14.08 -8.56 6.51
CA LYS A 84 -12.85 -8.72 7.28
C LYS A 84 -11.60 -8.75 6.38
N ALA A 85 -11.57 -7.86 5.39
CA ALA A 85 -10.39 -7.71 4.55
C ALA A 85 -9.26 -7.00 5.32
N ASP A 86 -8.05 -7.51 5.23
CA ASP A 86 -6.87 -6.93 5.88
C ASP A 86 -6.24 -5.79 5.07
N LEU A 87 -6.58 -5.69 3.79
CA LEU A 87 -5.96 -4.78 2.83
C LEU A 87 -6.98 -4.22 1.84
N ILE A 88 -6.96 -2.89 1.65
CA ILE A 88 -7.70 -2.20 0.61
C ILE A 88 -6.71 -1.75 -0.47
N VAL A 89 -6.96 -2.11 -1.73
CA VAL A 89 -6.13 -1.73 -2.87
C VAL A 89 -6.87 -0.72 -3.74
N VAL A 90 -6.23 0.38 -4.05
CA VAL A 90 -6.75 1.42 -4.96
C VAL A 90 -5.65 1.86 -5.93
N GLY A 91 -6.04 2.46 -7.05
CA GLY A 91 -5.10 2.99 -8.02
C GLY A 91 -4.84 4.48 -7.86
N SER A 92 -3.90 4.98 -8.65
CA SER A 92 -3.60 6.39 -8.76
C SER A 92 -4.77 7.17 -9.38
N ALA A 93 -4.96 8.41 -8.95
CA ALA A 93 -5.97 9.29 -9.57
C ALA A 93 -5.58 9.65 -11.01
N ALA A 94 -6.61 9.91 -11.82
CA ALA A 94 -6.43 10.33 -13.21
C ALA A 94 -5.58 11.62 -13.30
N GLY A 95 -4.73 11.70 -14.32
CA GLY A 95 -3.86 12.85 -14.57
C GLY A 95 -2.57 12.89 -13.72
N GLY A 96 -2.30 11.85 -12.93
CA GLY A 96 -1.01 11.67 -12.27
C GLY A 96 0.13 11.43 -13.26
N GLN A 97 1.35 11.79 -12.86
CA GLN A 97 2.55 11.50 -13.63
C GLN A 97 2.75 9.97 -13.69
N HIS A 98 3.09 9.43 -14.87
CA HIS A 98 3.39 8.02 -15.05
C HIS A 98 4.52 7.56 -14.09
N GLY A 99 4.34 6.42 -13.47
CA GLY A 99 5.25 5.88 -12.46
C GLY A 99 5.20 6.61 -11.11
N ARG A 100 4.19 7.45 -10.84
CA ARG A 100 4.00 8.14 -9.56
C ARG A 100 2.58 7.97 -9.05
N ILE A 101 2.39 8.19 -7.75
CA ILE A 101 1.07 8.11 -7.12
C ILE A 101 0.46 9.52 -7.01
N ALA A 102 -0.67 9.72 -7.68
CA ALA A 102 -1.56 10.85 -7.46
C ALA A 102 -2.75 10.41 -6.60
N LEU A 103 -3.02 11.12 -5.52
CA LEU A 103 -4.17 10.82 -4.67
C LEU A 103 -5.41 11.54 -5.16
N GLY A 104 -6.47 10.76 -5.37
CA GLY A 104 -7.84 11.24 -5.51
C GLY A 104 -8.58 11.19 -4.17
N SER A 105 -9.83 11.64 -4.16
CA SER A 105 -10.68 11.67 -2.96
C SER A 105 -10.85 10.31 -2.28
N THR A 106 -10.82 9.22 -3.03
CA THR A 106 -10.92 7.85 -2.50
C THR A 106 -9.67 7.47 -1.71
N GLY A 107 -8.49 7.63 -2.32
CA GLY A 107 -7.20 7.34 -1.67
C GLY A 107 -6.97 8.25 -0.46
N ASP A 108 -7.26 9.53 -0.60
CA ASP A 108 -7.15 10.51 0.49
C ASP A 108 -8.03 10.12 1.69
N HIS A 109 -9.30 9.77 1.46
CA HIS A 109 -10.20 9.32 2.51
C HIS A 109 -9.68 8.06 3.23
N LEU A 110 -9.23 7.06 2.47
CA LEU A 110 -8.74 5.80 3.03
C LEU A 110 -7.45 6.01 3.84
N LEU A 111 -6.51 6.78 3.32
CA LEU A 111 -5.23 7.07 3.97
C LEU A 111 -5.32 7.95 5.22
N HIS A 112 -6.50 8.49 5.51
CA HIS A 112 -6.76 9.25 6.74
C HIS A 112 -7.71 8.54 7.72
N LEU A 113 -8.48 7.55 7.27
CA LEU A 113 -9.58 7.03 8.08
C LEU A 113 -9.71 5.49 8.09
N SER A 114 -8.99 4.76 7.22
CA SER A 114 -9.14 3.30 7.15
C SER A 114 -8.59 2.61 8.39
N PRO A 115 -9.31 1.64 8.96
CA PRO A 115 -8.75 0.73 9.95
C PRO A 115 -7.92 -0.41 9.33
N GLU A 116 -8.11 -0.70 8.05
CA GLU A 116 -7.36 -1.70 7.29
C GLU A 116 -6.14 -1.05 6.62
N ALA A 117 -5.12 -1.85 6.30
CA ALA A 117 -4.00 -1.39 5.49
C ALA A 117 -4.48 -0.90 4.11
N VAL A 118 -3.85 0.14 3.58
CA VAL A 118 -4.19 0.72 2.27
C VAL A 118 -2.99 0.63 1.35
N MET A 119 -3.17 0.02 0.19
CA MET A 119 -2.17 -0.09 -0.87
C MET A 119 -2.60 0.72 -2.08
N VAL A 120 -1.67 1.52 -2.61
CA VAL A 120 -1.92 2.38 -3.77
C VAL A 120 -0.99 2.00 -4.91
N ALA A 121 -1.57 1.70 -6.07
CA ALA A 121 -0.80 1.48 -7.29
C ALA A 121 -0.37 2.82 -7.91
N PRO A 122 0.88 2.96 -8.38
CA PRO A 122 1.29 4.13 -9.16
C PRO A 122 0.63 4.15 -10.55
N SER A 123 0.53 5.34 -11.13
CA SER A 123 0.01 5.52 -12.49
C SER A 123 0.86 4.74 -13.51
N GLY A 124 0.20 3.99 -14.38
CA GLY A 124 0.85 3.12 -15.36
C GLY A 124 1.39 1.82 -14.76
N PHE A 125 0.98 1.44 -13.56
CA PHE A 125 1.40 0.17 -12.95
C PHE A 125 1.04 -1.03 -13.83
N ALA A 126 2.06 -1.84 -14.12
CA ALA A 126 1.92 -3.14 -14.74
C ALA A 126 2.69 -4.17 -13.90
N PRO A 127 2.09 -5.31 -13.53
CA PRO A 127 2.77 -6.33 -12.74
C PRO A 127 3.96 -6.90 -13.52
N THR A 128 5.09 -7.07 -12.85
CA THR A 128 6.33 -7.62 -13.44
C THR A 128 6.50 -9.12 -13.16
N GLY A 129 5.45 -9.78 -12.69
CA GLY A 129 5.42 -11.20 -12.36
C GLY A 129 5.57 -11.45 -10.87
N GLU A 130 6.77 -11.49 -10.33
CA GLU A 130 7.04 -11.88 -8.94
C GLU A 130 7.23 -10.68 -8.03
N LEU A 131 6.84 -10.84 -6.75
CA LEU A 131 7.23 -9.93 -5.69
C LEU A 131 8.74 -10.12 -5.41
N SER A 132 9.52 -9.08 -5.61
CA SER A 132 10.99 -9.17 -5.51
C SER A 132 11.53 -8.79 -4.14
N ARG A 133 10.91 -7.84 -3.46
CA ARG A 133 11.38 -7.33 -2.16
C ARG A 133 10.28 -6.55 -1.45
N LEU A 134 10.23 -6.64 -0.12
CA LEU A 134 9.51 -5.70 0.73
C LEU A 134 10.48 -4.64 1.24
N THR A 135 10.13 -3.37 1.10
CA THR A 135 10.93 -2.24 1.60
C THR A 135 10.12 -1.44 2.59
N LEU A 136 10.56 -1.40 3.85
CA LEU A 136 9.93 -0.61 4.90
C LEU A 136 10.66 0.73 5.06
N ALA A 137 9.95 1.84 4.86
CA ALA A 137 10.44 3.15 5.26
C ALA A 137 10.53 3.20 6.79
N TYR A 138 11.75 3.34 7.31
CA TYR A 138 12.03 3.24 8.73
C TYR A 138 12.56 4.56 9.31
N VAL A 139 12.01 4.90 10.45
CA VAL A 139 12.58 5.87 11.42
C VAL A 139 12.37 5.28 12.81
N HIS A 140 13.28 5.53 13.75
CA HIS A 140 13.17 4.97 15.10
C HIS A 140 11.97 5.56 15.84
N ARG A 141 10.82 4.90 15.71
CA ARG A 141 9.53 5.22 16.32
C ARG A 141 8.77 3.91 16.61
N PRO A 142 7.98 3.84 17.71
CA PRO A 142 7.28 2.61 18.10
C PRO A 142 6.44 1.97 16.97
N GLN A 143 5.73 2.78 16.17
CA GLN A 143 4.93 2.26 15.07
C GLN A 143 5.78 1.68 13.93
N CYS A 144 7.01 2.17 13.73
CA CYS A 144 7.94 1.59 12.76
C CYS A 144 8.53 0.28 13.28
N ASP A 145 8.80 0.18 14.59
CA ASP A 145 9.27 -1.07 15.20
C ASP A 145 8.19 -2.16 15.12
N GLU A 146 6.91 -1.81 15.36
CA GLU A 146 5.78 -2.71 15.11
C GLU A 146 5.73 -3.15 13.64
N ALA A 147 5.96 -2.23 12.70
CA ALA A 147 5.98 -2.53 11.27
C ALA A 147 7.17 -3.44 10.90
N VAL A 148 8.37 -3.25 11.50
CA VAL A 148 9.53 -4.14 11.31
C VAL A 148 9.15 -5.56 11.70
N ALA A 149 8.59 -5.76 12.89
CA ALA A 149 8.21 -7.09 13.37
C ALA A 149 7.25 -7.80 12.40
N ARG A 150 6.26 -7.08 11.87
CA ARG A 150 5.27 -7.63 10.94
C ARG A 150 5.83 -7.91 9.56
N MET A 151 6.58 -6.95 9.02
CA MET A 151 7.15 -7.10 7.68
C MET A 151 8.21 -8.19 7.66
N SER A 152 8.92 -8.42 8.76
CA SER A 152 9.83 -9.57 8.91
C SER A 152 9.10 -10.91 8.80
N GLN A 153 7.97 -11.05 9.50
CA GLN A 153 7.15 -12.25 9.38
C GLN A 153 6.53 -12.40 7.99
N ALA A 154 6.10 -11.29 7.37
CA ALA A 154 5.56 -11.31 6.01
C ALA A 154 6.63 -11.71 4.99
N ALA A 155 7.83 -11.13 5.06
CA ALA A 155 8.96 -11.44 4.20
C ALA A 155 9.34 -12.93 4.32
N LEU A 156 9.41 -13.47 5.54
CA LEU A 156 9.67 -14.88 5.78
C LEU A 156 8.60 -15.78 5.14
N ARG A 157 7.31 -15.47 5.33
CA ARG A 157 6.20 -16.27 4.75
C ARG A 157 6.19 -16.21 3.23
N LEU A 158 6.52 -15.07 2.65
CA LEU A 158 6.52 -14.86 1.20
C LEU A 158 7.82 -15.31 0.53
N GLY A 159 8.86 -15.61 1.31
CA GLY A 159 10.18 -16.00 0.80
C GLY A 159 10.89 -14.88 0.05
N VAL A 160 10.66 -13.61 0.42
CA VAL A 160 11.27 -12.44 -0.23
C VAL A 160 12.17 -11.66 0.73
N PRO A 161 13.21 -10.97 0.23
CA PRO A 161 14.05 -10.09 1.03
C PRO A 161 13.24 -8.96 1.70
N LEU A 162 13.69 -8.53 2.89
CA LEU A 162 13.24 -7.31 3.55
C LEU A 162 14.35 -6.27 3.51
N ARG A 163 14.03 -5.06 3.06
CA ARG A 163 14.89 -3.89 3.16
C ARG A 163 14.27 -2.87 4.13
N LEU A 164 15.09 -2.35 5.04
CA LEU A 164 14.77 -1.21 5.90
C LEU A 164 15.47 0.01 5.34
N ILE A 165 14.73 1.03 4.93
CA ILE A 165 15.29 2.23 4.30
C ILE A 165 14.95 3.47 5.12
N THR A 166 15.97 4.29 5.42
CA THR A 166 15.79 5.63 5.98
C THR A 166 16.07 6.68 4.92
N PHE A 167 15.16 7.64 4.77
CA PHE A 167 15.34 8.78 3.87
C PHE A 167 15.98 9.92 4.66
N ASP A 168 17.31 10.08 4.52
CA ASP A 168 18.06 11.15 5.16
C ASP A 168 17.95 12.45 4.35
N LEU A 169 17.29 13.42 4.94
CA LEU A 169 17.13 14.77 4.36
C LEU A 169 18.24 15.74 4.83
N ARG A 170 19.36 15.19 5.31
CA ARG A 170 20.51 15.94 5.85
C ARG A 170 20.16 16.81 7.05
N THR A 171 19.18 16.38 7.81
CA THR A 171 18.72 17.04 9.04
C THR A 171 19.11 16.25 10.30
N ASP A 172 19.43 14.97 10.15
CA ASP A 172 19.75 14.07 11.25
C ASP A 172 21.24 13.73 11.27
N ASP A 173 21.70 13.21 12.42
CA ASP A 173 23.06 12.72 12.59
C ASP A 173 23.21 11.37 11.85
N PRO A 174 24.15 11.23 10.90
CA PRO A 174 24.36 9.98 10.15
C PRO A 174 24.75 8.78 11.03
N GLU A 175 25.43 9.01 12.17
CA GLU A 175 25.77 7.93 13.11
C GLU A 175 24.50 7.41 13.79
N ARG A 176 23.63 8.31 14.21
CA ARG A 176 22.33 7.96 14.81
C ARG A 176 21.46 7.17 13.83
N ILE A 177 21.38 7.57 12.56
CA ILE A 177 20.62 6.86 11.54
C ILE A 177 21.12 5.41 11.41
N ARG A 178 22.45 5.20 11.39
CA ARG A 178 23.04 3.87 11.30
C ARG A 178 22.75 3.02 12.54
N ASP A 179 22.82 3.61 13.73
CA ASP A 179 22.53 2.92 14.98
C ASP A 179 21.05 2.50 15.05
N ASP A 180 20.14 3.39 14.67
CA ASP A 180 18.70 3.14 14.62
C ASP A 180 18.38 2.00 13.61
N LEU A 181 18.98 2.01 12.43
CA LEU A 181 18.83 0.93 11.44
C LEU A 181 19.43 -0.39 11.94
N ALA A 182 20.57 -0.36 12.62
CA ALA A 182 21.16 -1.58 13.19
C ALA A 182 20.25 -2.23 14.26
N LEU A 183 19.57 -1.40 15.07
CA LEU A 183 18.57 -1.89 16.02
C LEU A 183 17.37 -2.51 15.29
N ALA A 184 16.89 -1.89 14.23
CA ALA A 184 15.77 -2.41 13.44
C ALA A 184 16.11 -3.73 12.72
N VAL A 185 17.32 -3.87 12.17
CA VAL A 185 17.83 -5.14 11.61
C VAL A 185 17.87 -6.24 12.67
N ARG A 186 18.35 -5.91 13.87
CA ARG A 186 18.33 -6.85 15.00
C ARG A 186 16.91 -7.27 15.36
N LEU A 187 15.97 -6.34 15.41
CA LEU A 187 14.55 -6.62 15.67
C LEU A 187 13.97 -7.57 14.62
N ALA A 188 14.31 -7.39 13.34
CA ALA A 188 13.89 -8.29 12.27
C ALA A 188 14.41 -9.72 12.49
N TRP A 189 15.67 -9.85 12.88
CA TRP A 189 16.27 -11.14 13.21
C TRP A 189 15.61 -11.78 14.44
N GLU A 190 15.43 -11.04 15.52
CA GLU A 190 14.81 -11.54 16.76
C GLU A 190 13.36 -11.97 16.55
N THR A 191 12.64 -11.30 15.63
CA THR A 191 11.22 -11.56 15.36
C THR A 191 10.99 -12.73 14.42
N ALA A 192 11.79 -12.87 13.36
CA ALA A 192 11.54 -13.82 12.28
C ALA A 192 12.80 -14.61 11.82
N GLY A 193 13.96 -14.35 12.39
CA GLY A 193 15.21 -15.00 11.99
C GLY A 193 15.68 -14.63 10.58
N ILE A 194 15.27 -13.47 10.05
CA ILE A 194 15.68 -13.01 8.72
C ILE A 194 16.72 -11.90 8.81
N GLU A 195 17.67 -11.89 7.87
CA GLU A 195 18.60 -10.78 7.69
C GLU A 195 17.92 -9.72 6.82
N ALA A 196 17.58 -8.58 7.42
CA ALA A 196 17.07 -7.44 6.68
C ALA A 196 18.23 -6.60 6.14
N GLU A 197 18.10 -6.12 4.90
CA GLU A 197 19.02 -5.12 4.33
C GLU A 197 18.76 -3.77 5.01
N ALA A 198 19.82 -3.03 5.33
CA ALA A 198 19.73 -1.65 5.80
C ALA A 198 20.23 -0.70 4.71
N ASP A 199 19.47 0.34 4.42
CA ASP A 199 19.78 1.30 3.36
C ASP A 199 19.48 2.73 3.82
N VAL A 200 20.29 3.70 3.36
CA VAL A 200 20.09 5.13 3.62
C VAL A 200 20.07 5.85 2.28
N ALA A 201 18.93 6.43 1.97
CA ALA A 201 18.75 7.24 0.77
C ALA A 201 18.87 8.72 1.12
N GLU A 202 19.91 9.37 0.64
CA GLU A 202 20.21 10.77 0.92
C GLU A 202 19.59 11.69 -0.13
N GLY A 203 19.03 12.84 0.31
CA GLY A 203 18.51 13.86 -0.57
C GLY A 203 18.32 15.20 0.14
N HIS A 204 18.13 16.27 -0.63
CA HIS A 204 17.77 17.57 -0.07
C HIS A 204 16.27 17.64 0.27
N ASP A 205 15.49 16.76 -0.30
CA ASP A 205 14.09 16.52 0.00
C ASP A 205 13.73 15.03 -0.24
N VAL A 206 12.49 14.66 0.07
CA VAL A 206 12.00 13.28 -0.04
C VAL A 206 12.05 12.78 -1.49
N ALA A 207 11.74 13.62 -2.47
CA ALA A 207 11.73 13.22 -3.87
C ALA A 207 13.16 12.91 -4.35
N ALA A 208 14.13 13.78 -4.03
CA ALA A 208 15.54 13.57 -4.33
C ALA A 208 16.08 12.32 -3.63
N ALA A 209 15.77 12.12 -2.35
CA ALA A 209 16.17 10.91 -1.63
C ALA A 209 15.54 9.64 -2.20
N MET A 210 14.28 9.70 -2.64
CA MET A 210 13.60 8.58 -3.30
C MET A 210 14.25 8.20 -4.63
N GLU A 211 14.80 9.18 -5.37
CA GLU A 211 15.50 8.97 -6.63
C GLU A 211 16.90 8.39 -6.46
N THR A 212 17.56 8.60 -5.31
CA THR A 212 18.87 7.98 -5.02
C THR A 212 18.76 6.51 -4.62
N ALA A 213 17.61 6.09 -4.12
CA ALA A 213 17.37 4.70 -3.78
C ALA A 213 17.19 3.82 -5.03
N THR A 214 17.76 2.61 -4.99
CA THR A 214 17.56 1.62 -6.05
C THR A 214 16.27 0.86 -5.84
N TRP A 215 15.38 0.88 -6.82
CA TRP A 215 14.10 0.18 -6.82
C TRP A 215 14.10 -0.99 -7.79
N LEU A 216 13.60 -2.14 -7.35
CA LEU A 216 13.51 -3.35 -8.16
C LEU A 216 12.11 -3.47 -8.80
N PRO A 217 12.00 -4.08 -10.00
CA PRO A 217 10.70 -4.52 -10.51
C PRO A 217 10.04 -5.50 -9.52
N GLY A 218 8.75 -5.31 -9.23
CA GLY A 218 8.03 -6.15 -8.26
C GLY A 218 8.28 -5.81 -6.78
N GLU A 219 8.94 -4.70 -6.48
CA GLU A 219 9.16 -4.23 -5.11
C GLU A 219 7.93 -3.47 -4.58
N LEU A 220 7.68 -3.57 -3.26
CA LEU A 220 6.66 -2.82 -2.54
C LEU A 220 7.30 -1.93 -1.48
N LEU A 221 6.90 -0.67 -1.44
CA LEU A 221 7.25 0.23 -0.35
C LEU A 221 6.15 0.19 0.73
N ILE A 222 6.56 0.01 1.98
CA ILE A 222 5.68 -0.02 3.14
C ILE A 222 5.99 1.21 4.01
N CYS A 223 4.94 1.91 4.43
CA CYS A 223 5.02 3.01 5.39
C CYS A 223 4.15 2.68 6.60
N ALA A 224 4.62 2.94 7.79
CA ALA A 224 3.79 2.93 9.00
C ALA A 224 2.94 4.21 9.07
N ALA A 225 1.74 4.12 9.63
CA ALA A 225 0.95 5.30 9.95
C ALA A 225 1.69 6.23 10.93
N SER A 226 1.35 7.53 10.91
CA SER A 226 1.91 8.52 11.83
C SER A 226 1.65 8.15 13.29
N GLU A 227 2.51 8.64 14.19
CA GLU A 227 2.29 8.55 15.64
C GLU A 227 1.01 9.28 16.10
N ASP A 228 0.57 10.28 15.34
CA ASP A 228 -0.68 11.01 15.58
C ASP A 228 -1.92 10.22 15.14
N ALA A 229 -1.75 9.08 14.46
CA ALA A 229 -2.86 8.22 14.08
C ALA A 229 -3.60 7.70 15.33
N GLN A 230 -4.91 7.69 15.28
CA GLN A 230 -5.70 6.96 16.28
C GLN A 230 -5.33 5.46 16.24
N PRO A 231 -5.39 4.74 17.37
CA PRO A 231 -5.20 3.30 17.38
C PRO A 231 -6.10 2.61 16.35
N HIS A 232 -5.54 1.64 15.64
CA HIS A 232 -6.20 0.89 14.56
C HIS A 232 -6.72 1.76 13.40
N ARG A 233 -5.99 2.84 13.06
CA ARG A 233 -6.30 3.66 11.89
C ARG A 233 -5.05 4.02 11.11
N VAL A 234 -5.25 4.15 9.81
CA VAL A 234 -4.28 4.79 8.93
C VAL A 234 -4.43 6.30 9.08
N PHE A 235 -3.32 6.97 9.26
CA PHE A 235 -3.18 8.41 9.11
C PHE A 235 -1.77 8.70 8.61
N LEU A 236 -1.68 9.30 7.44
CA LEU A 236 -0.40 9.67 6.84
C LEU A 236 0.03 11.05 7.30
N GLY A 237 1.15 11.09 8.02
CA GLY A 237 1.86 12.34 8.29
C GLY A 237 2.46 12.94 7.00
N GLU A 238 2.91 14.19 7.10
CA GLU A 238 3.42 14.95 5.96
C GLU A 238 4.58 14.24 5.22
N LEU A 239 5.51 13.65 5.97
CA LEU A 239 6.67 12.94 5.41
C LEU A 239 6.24 11.70 4.62
N ALA A 240 5.39 10.85 5.21
CA ALA A 240 4.89 9.64 4.55
C ALA A 240 4.03 9.97 3.32
N MET A 241 3.30 11.09 3.34
CA MET A 241 2.57 11.61 2.18
C MET A 241 3.52 12.03 1.04
N LYS A 242 4.65 12.67 1.36
CA LYS A 242 5.68 13.00 0.38
C LYS A 242 6.33 11.74 -0.19
N MET A 243 6.62 10.74 0.65
CA MET A 243 7.14 9.44 0.22
C MET A 243 6.19 8.73 -0.75
N LEU A 244 4.90 8.65 -0.38
CA LEU A 244 3.88 8.03 -1.22
C LEU A 244 3.81 8.67 -2.61
N ARG A 245 3.83 10.00 -2.69
CA ARG A 245 3.77 10.71 -3.98
C ARG A 245 5.03 10.57 -4.82
N ALA A 246 6.19 10.42 -4.17
CA ALA A 246 7.49 10.29 -4.85
C ALA A 246 7.84 8.84 -5.21
N ALA A 247 7.17 7.86 -4.62
CA ALA A 247 7.48 6.44 -4.81
C ALA A 247 7.25 5.99 -6.26
N PRO A 248 8.24 5.27 -6.86
CA PRO A 248 8.09 4.71 -8.20
C PRO A 248 7.46 3.31 -8.18
N VAL A 249 7.16 2.77 -7.01
CA VAL A 249 6.61 1.44 -6.75
C VAL A 249 5.29 1.54 -5.98
N PRO A 250 4.46 0.48 -5.94
CA PRO A 250 3.26 0.49 -5.09
C PRO A 250 3.60 0.75 -3.63
N VAL A 251 2.76 1.53 -2.96
CA VAL A 251 2.95 1.89 -1.56
C VAL A 251 1.83 1.31 -0.71
N THR A 252 2.21 0.62 0.35
CA THR A 252 1.28 0.15 1.40
C THR A 252 1.45 0.97 2.65
N VAL A 253 0.35 1.44 3.20
CA VAL A 253 0.34 2.14 4.49
C VAL A 253 -0.33 1.25 5.53
N LEU A 254 0.42 0.92 6.57
CA LEU A 254 -0.05 0.09 7.67
C LEU A 254 -0.75 0.95 8.71
N PRO A 255 -1.92 0.54 9.24
CA PRO A 255 -2.54 1.23 10.37
C PRO A 255 -1.71 1.07 11.64
N ARG A 256 -1.86 2.01 12.58
CA ARG A 256 -1.21 1.96 13.89
C ARG A 256 -1.83 0.85 14.75
N GLY A 257 -0.99 0.09 15.47
CA GLY A 257 -1.49 -0.94 16.39
C GLY A 257 -2.28 -2.04 15.70
N PHE A 258 -1.90 -2.36 14.50
CA PHE A 258 -2.48 -3.46 13.73
C PHE A 258 -2.09 -4.81 14.38
N SER A 259 -2.99 -5.52 15.01
CA SER A 259 -2.78 -6.83 15.67
C SER A 259 -3.31 -8.00 14.83
#